data_9d6b7286ecd825e54d17f084ae13c9b9
#
_entry.id   9d6b7286ecd825e54d17f084ae13c9b9
#
_cell.length_a   1.000
_cell.length_b   1.000
_cell.length_c   1.000
_cell.angle_alpha   90.00
_cell.angle_beta   90.00
_cell.angle_gamma   90.00
#
_symmetry.space_group_name_H-M   'P 1'
#
loop_
_entity.id
_entity.type
_entity.pdbx_description
1 polymer ?
#
loop_
_entity_poly.entity_id
_entity_poly.type
_entity_poly.pdbx_seq_one_letter_code
_entity_poly.pdbx_strand_id
1 'polypeptide(L)'
;MIYICSFAITTGLIWLVEHSKENKYNRIVVIIALLIPCLLAAFRASSIGTDYEVYLKPIFLNALKSNSFIEYLNSRWYSIWRYIYVKDWEIGFTTIIYIVSKLTHSLQFCAFVVEAFIIFPTYGAIENCSHDKNKAFSVFIYLHFSIYH
;
A
#
# COMPACT_ATOMS: atom_id res chain seq x y z
N MET A 1 -8.38 16.01 4.36
CA MET A 1 -8.70 16.64 3.04
C MET A 1 -7.92 15.99 1.90
N ILE A 2 -6.58 15.90 1.93
CA ILE A 2 -5.74 15.35 0.83
C ILE A 2 -6.15 13.93 0.43
N TYR A 3 -6.42 13.04 1.38
CA TYR A 3 -6.84 11.65 1.12
C TYR A 3 -8.17 11.58 0.35
N ILE A 4 -9.17 12.36 0.77
CA ILE A 4 -10.47 12.39 0.09
C ILE A 4 -10.32 12.87 -1.35
N CYS A 5 -9.50 13.90 -1.58
CA CYS A 5 -9.22 14.39 -2.93
C CYS A 5 -8.52 13.33 -3.78
N SER A 6 -7.52 12.63 -3.24
CA SER A 6 -6.81 11.59 -3.99
C SER A 6 -7.72 10.43 -4.38
N PHE A 7 -8.60 10.01 -3.48
CA PHE A 7 -9.57 8.94 -3.76
C PHE A 7 -10.63 9.37 -4.76
N ALA A 8 -11.13 10.61 -4.66
CA ALA A 8 -12.05 11.16 -5.63
C ALA A 8 -11.42 11.22 -7.03
N ILE A 9 -10.14 11.63 -7.13
CA ILE A 9 -9.40 11.65 -8.39
C ILE A 9 -9.20 10.23 -8.94
N THR A 10 -8.73 9.29 -8.11
CA THR A 10 -8.54 7.89 -8.52
C THR A 10 -9.83 7.29 -9.03
N THR A 11 -10.91 7.43 -8.26
CA THR A 11 -12.24 6.91 -8.62
C THR A 11 -12.78 7.58 -9.88
N GLY A 12 -12.62 8.89 -10.00
CA GLY A 12 -13.05 9.66 -11.19
C GLY A 12 -12.32 9.22 -12.46
N LEU A 13 -11.02 8.96 -12.40
CA LEU A 13 -10.24 8.45 -13.53
C LEU A 13 -10.70 7.03 -13.94
N ILE A 14 -10.95 6.14 -12.99
CA ILE A 14 -11.46 4.80 -13.27
C ILE A 14 -12.85 4.88 -13.87
N TRP A 15 -13.73 5.73 -13.35
CA TRP A 15 -15.07 5.96 -13.89
C TRP A 15 -15.04 6.49 -15.33
N LEU A 16 -14.15 7.42 -15.64
CA LEU A 16 -13.95 7.91 -17.00
C LEU A 16 -13.53 6.79 -17.96
N VAL A 17 -12.65 5.89 -17.52
CA VAL A 17 -12.23 4.73 -18.31
C VAL A 17 -13.40 3.78 -18.55
N GLU A 18 -14.23 3.51 -17.54
CA GLU A 18 -15.42 2.65 -17.67
C GLU A 18 -16.44 3.17 -18.68
N HIS A 19 -16.56 4.49 -18.79
CA HIS A 19 -17.52 5.15 -19.70
C HIS A 19 -16.92 5.56 -21.05
N SER A 20 -15.61 5.39 -21.22
CA SER A 20 -14.97 5.63 -22.50
C SER A 20 -15.07 4.40 -23.43
N LYS A 21 -15.02 4.66 -24.75
CA LYS A 21 -14.85 3.54 -25.72
C LYS A 21 -13.51 2.86 -25.43
N GLU A 22 -13.48 1.54 -25.59
CA GLU A 22 -12.23 0.78 -25.45
C GLU A 22 -11.09 1.42 -26.24
N ASN A 23 -10.08 1.90 -25.53
CA ASN A 23 -8.92 2.54 -26.09
C ASN A 23 -7.66 1.90 -25.49
N LYS A 24 -6.61 1.78 -26.30
CA LYS A 24 -5.29 1.31 -25.87
C LYS A 24 -4.76 2.05 -24.62
N TYR A 25 -5.14 3.29 -24.44
CA TYR A 25 -4.72 4.13 -23.31
C TYR A 25 -5.49 3.88 -22.01
N ASN A 26 -6.62 3.18 -22.03
CA ASN A 26 -7.44 2.95 -20.84
C ASN A 26 -6.66 2.24 -19.73
N ARG A 27 -5.84 1.24 -20.06
CA ARG A 27 -4.98 0.54 -19.08
C ARG A 27 -3.94 1.47 -18.45
N ILE A 28 -3.35 2.36 -19.22
CA ILE A 28 -2.35 3.32 -18.72
C ILE A 28 -3.01 4.29 -17.74
N VAL A 29 -4.20 4.79 -18.08
CA VAL A 29 -4.96 5.70 -17.19
C VAL A 29 -5.31 5.00 -15.87
N VAL A 30 -5.72 3.73 -15.91
CA VAL A 30 -5.98 2.94 -14.68
C VAL A 30 -4.71 2.80 -13.84
N ILE A 31 -3.58 2.45 -14.44
CA ILE A 31 -2.30 2.33 -13.71
C ILE A 31 -1.93 3.66 -13.06
N ILE A 32 -2.03 4.77 -13.78
CA ILE A 32 -1.77 6.10 -13.23
C ILE A 32 -2.74 6.40 -12.07
N ALA A 33 -4.01 6.10 -12.22
CA ALA A 33 -5.01 6.30 -11.17
C ALA A 33 -4.66 5.52 -9.89
N LEU A 34 -4.25 4.25 -10.01
CA LEU A 34 -3.86 3.41 -8.87
C LEU A 34 -2.54 3.84 -8.22
N LEU A 35 -1.65 4.49 -8.97
CA LEU A 35 -0.40 5.03 -8.41
C LEU A 35 -0.63 6.25 -7.51
N ILE A 36 -1.73 7.00 -7.67
CA ILE A 36 -2.02 8.19 -6.86
C ILE A 36 -2.09 7.87 -5.35
N PRO A 37 -2.89 6.91 -4.87
CA PRO A 37 -2.91 6.55 -3.46
C PRO A 37 -1.59 5.93 -2.98
N CYS A 38 -0.86 5.20 -3.83
CA CYS A 38 0.46 4.67 -3.48
C CYS A 38 1.48 5.80 -3.23
N LEU A 39 1.48 6.83 -4.07
CA LEU A 39 2.32 8.02 -3.88
C LEU A 39 1.92 8.78 -2.61
N LEU A 40 0.62 8.90 -2.34
CA LEU A 40 0.13 9.53 -1.12
C LEU A 40 0.63 8.79 0.13
N ALA A 41 0.62 7.45 0.11
CA ALA A 41 1.16 6.64 1.20
C ALA A 41 2.67 6.87 1.40
N ALA A 42 3.43 7.00 0.31
CA ALA A 42 4.87 7.28 0.34
C ALA A 42 5.20 8.65 0.96
N PHE A 43 4.40 9.66 0.64
CA PHE A 43 4.64 11.05 1.10
C PHE A 43 3.84 11.40 2.37
N ARG A 44 3.14 10.43 2.96
CA ARG A 44 2.41 10.61 4.20
C ARG A 44 3.36 11.04 5.32
N ALA A 45 2.97 12.08 6.06
CA ALA A 45 3.71 12.48 7.26
C ALA A 45 3.67 11.36 8.30
N SER A 46 4.77 11.16 9.01
CA SER A 46 4.92 10.12 10.05
C SER A 46 3.87 10.22 11.17
N SER A 47 3.29 11.39 11.37
CA SER A 47 2.22 11.62 12.35
C SER A 47 0.84 11.15 11.92
N ILE A 48 0.68 10.70 10.67
CA ILE A 48 -0.62 10.29 10.13
C ILE A 48 -0.65 8.76 10.01
N GLY A 49 -1.40 8.13 10.91
CA GLY A 49 -1.59 6.68 10.98
C GLY A 49 -0.60 6.00 11.94
N THR A 50 -1.16 5.40 12.98
CA THR A 50 -0.41 4.65 14.01
C THR A 50 0.38 3.49 13.39
N ASP A 51 -0.12 2.88 12.33
CA ASP A 51 0.51 1.71 11.70
C ASP A 51 1.86 2.02 11.06
N TYR A 52 2.03 3.22 10.53
CA TYR A 52 3.29 3.64 9.94
C TYR A 52 4.42 3.73 10.99
N GLU A 53 4.17 4.41 12.13
CA GLU A 53 5.16 4.62 13.18
C GLU A 53 5.33 3.38 14.08
N VAL A 54 4.24 2.67 14.34
CA VAL A 54 4.24 1.56 15.30
C VAL A 54 4.69 0.24 14.65
N TYR A 55 4.44 0.06 13.34
CA TYR A 55 4.72 -1.20 12.66
C TYR A 55 5.68 -1.06 11.49
N LEU A 56 5.34 -0.29 10.46
CA LEU A 56 6.14 -0.24 9.23
C LEU A 56 7.57 0.23 9.51
N LYS A 57 7.73 1.33 10.21
CA LYS A 57 9.04 1.94 10.49
C LYS A 57 9.95 1.06 11.36
N PRO A 58 9.50 0.47 12.49
CA PRO A 58 10.33 -0.45 13.28
C PRO A 58 10.74 -1.70 12.51
N ILE A 59 9.81 -2.31 11.75
CA ILE A 59 10.09 -3.50 10.93
C ILE A 59 11.15 -3.16 9.86
N PHE A 60 11.00 -2.02 9.18
CA PHE A 60 11.96 -1.55 8.18
C PHE A 60 13.34 -1.25 8.78
N LEU A 61 13.41 -0.60 9.94
CA LEU A 61 14.69 -0.33 10.62
C LEU A 61 15.39 -1.60 11.08
N ASN A 62 14.65 -2.61 11.54
CA ASN A 62 15.18 -3.92 11.88
C ASN A 62 15.72 -4.63 10.62
N ALA A 63 15.00 -4.54 9.50
CA ALA A 63 15.47 -5.09 8.23
C ALA A 63 16.78 -4.45 7.76
N LEU A 64 16.93 -3.13 7.90
CA LEU A 64 18.18 -2.43 7.56
C LEU A 64 19.37 -2.91 8.39
N LYS A 65 19.17 -3.14 9.68
CA LYS A 65 20.22 -3.51 10.63
C LYS A 65 20.64 -4.98 10.53
N SER A 66 19.74 -5.86 10.10
CA SER A 66 19.98 -7.30 10.06
C SER A 66 20.87 -7.69 8.87
N ASN A 67 21.82 -8.57 9.08
CA ASN A 67 22.71 -9.08 8.03
C ASN A 67 22.08 -10.24 7.24
N SER A 68 21.13 -10.95 7.84
CA SER A 68 20.42 -12.06 7.21
C SER A 68 18.93 -12.00 7.44
N PHE A 69 18.15 -12.68 6.58
CA PHE A 69 16.71 -12.77 6.71
C PHE A 69 16.28 -13.48 8.02
N ILE A 70 17.04 -14.49 8.45
CA ILE A 70 16.75 -15.22 9.70
C ILE A 70 16.98 -14.30 10.92
N GLU A 71 18.08 -13.53 10.92
CA GLU A 71 18.33 -12.52 11.96
C GLU A 71 17.21 -11.48 12.00
N TYR A 72 16.78 -11.01 10.84
CA TYR A 72 15.65 -10.10 10.73
C TYR A 72 14.36 -10.66 11.32
N LEU A 73 13.98 -11.89 10.98
CA LEU A 73 12.77 -12.51 11.51
C LEU A 73 12.81 -12.67 13.04
N ASN A 74 13.97 -12.90 13.61
CA ASN A 74 14.17 -13.02 15.06
C ASN A 74 14.37 -11.66 15.76
N SER A 75 14.45 -10.58 15.00
CA SER A 75 14.55 -9.24 15.57
C SER A 75 13.24 -8.81 16.23
N ARG A 76 13.34 -7.89 17.19
CA ARG A 76 12.21 -7.40 17.96
C ARG A 76 12.33 -5.90 18.20
N TRP A 77 11.18 -5.26 18.45
CA TRP A 77 11.12 -3.88 18.93
C TRP A 77 10.15 -3.76 20.09
N TYR A 78 10.29 -2.72 20.87
CA TYR A 78 9.38 -2.41 21.96
C TYR A 78 8.25 -1.53 21.39
N SER A 79 7.03 -2.05 21.39
CA SER A 79 5.83 -1.28 21.10
C SER A 79 5.14 -0.96 22.41
N ILE A 80 4.27 0.02 22.42
CA ILE A 80 3.61 0.70 23.56
C ILE A 80 3.60 -0.06 24.90
N TRP A 81 3.44 -1.40 24.90
CA TRP A 81 3.33 -2.19 26.13
C TRP A 81 4.09 -3.53 26.09
N ARG A 82 4.66 -3.96 24.95
CA ARG A 82 5.30 -5.27 24.82
C ARG A 82 6.37 -5.31 23.74
N TYR A 83 7.26 -6.29 23.85
CA TYR A 83 8.12 -6.65 22.74
C TYR A 83 7.33 -7.40 21.67
N ILE A 84 7.52 -6.99 20.42
CA ILE A 84 6.92 -7.62 19.24
C ILE A 84 8.08 -8.15 18.39
N TYR A 85 7.94 -9.38 17.91
CA TYR A 85 8.90 -9.99 17.00
C TYR A 85 8.44 -9.85 15.56
N VAL A 86 9.40 -9.69 14.63
CA VAL A 86 9.09 -9.61 13.19
C VAL A 86 8.41 -10.89 12.70
N LYS A 87 8.82 -12.06 13.21
CA LYS A 87 8.24 -13.36 12.86
C LYS A 87 6.77 -13.53 13.24
N ASP A 88 6.24 -12.70 14.15
CA ASP A 88 4.84 -12.75 14.57
C ASP A 88 3.91 -12.08 13.55
N TRP A 89 4.48 -11.47 12.51
CA TRP A 89 3.78 -10.82 11.42
C TRP A 89 3.69 -11.71 10.18
N GLU A 90 2.80 -11.34 9.27
CA GLU A 90 2.62 -12.03 8.00
C GLU A 90 3.93 -12.11 7.21
N ILE A 91 4.34 -13.32 6.88
CA ILE A 91 5.63 -13.58 6.22
C ILE A 91 5.75 -12.84 4.88
N GLY A 92 4.65 -12.70 4.14
CA GLY A 92 4.64 -11.96 2.87
C GLY A 92 4.97 -10.49 3.06
N PHE A 93 4.34 -9.84 4.02
CA PHE A 93 4.56 -8.44 4.37
C PHE A 93 6.01 -8.20 4.82
N THR A 94 6.49 -9.00 5.76
CA THR A 94 7.85 -8.87 6.28
C THR A 94 8.92 -9.16 5.22
N THR A 95 8.66 -10.10 4.31
CA THR A 95 9.59 -10.40 3.20
C THR A 95 9.70 -9.23 2.22
N ILE A 96 8.58 -8.61 1.85
CA ILE A 96 8.57 -7.42 0.97
C ILE A 96 9.40 -6.31 1.60
N ILE A 97 9.18 -6.01 2.89
CA ILE A 97 9.91 -4.97 3.60
C ILE A 97 11.41 -5.28 3.63
N TYR A 98 11.78 -6.53 3.90
CA TYR A 98 13.19 -6.93 3.92
C TYR A 98 13.87 -6.71 2.56
N ILE A 99 13.25 -7.20 1.47
CA ILE A 99 13.80 -7.03 0.11
C ILE A 99 13.93 -5.55 -0.23
N VAL A 100 12.88 -4.76 -0.01
CA VAL A 100 12.88 -3.33 -0.32
C VAL A 100 13.92 -2.58 0.51
N SER A 101 14.08 -2.90 1.80
CA SER A 101 15.08 -2.28 2.66
C SER A 101 16.51 -2.54 2.20
N LYS A 102 16.79 -3.70 1.61
CA LYS A 102 18.12 -4.04 1.06
C LYS A 102 18.38 -3.39 -0.30
N LEU A 103 17.34 -3.10 -1.06
CA LEU A 103 17.45 -2.43 -2.37
C LEU A 103 17.54 -0.90 -2.24
N THR A 104 16.73 -0.35 -1.34
CA THR A 104 16.58 1.11 -1.28
C THR A 104 16.65 1.60 0.13
N HIS A 105 17.36 2.07 0.82
CA HIS A 105 17.36 2.54 2.21
C HIS A 105 16.27 3.60 2.52
N SER A 106 15.19 3.63 1.71
CA SER A 106 14.11 4.62 1.79
C SER A 106 12.84 4.03 2.37
N LEU A 107 12.43 4.51 3.54
CA LEU A 107 11.16 4.14 4.17
C LEU A 107 9.95 4.59 3.34
N GLN A 108 10.05 5.75 2.66
CA GLN A 108 9.00 6.26 1.79
C GLN A 108 8.77 5.32 0.60
N PHE A 109 9.86 4.85 -0.01
CA PHE A 109 9.76 3.90 -1.10
C PHE A 109 9.22 2.54 -0.61
N CYS A 110 9.57 2.13 0.61
CA CYS A 110 8.99 0.93 1.22
C CYS A 110 7.48 1.07 1.40
N ALA A 111 7.00 2.20 1.91
CA ALA A 111 5.57 2.47 2.05
C ALA A 111 4.85 2.45 0.68
N PHE A 112 5.44 3.05 -0.35
CA PHE A 112 4.93 3.00 -1.72
C PHE A 112 4.77 1.57 -2.23
N VAL A 113 5.80 0.74 -2.08
CA VAL A 113 5.79 -0.64 -2.56
C VAL A 113 4.75 -1.48 -1.83
N VAL A 114 4.69 -1.36 -0.49
CA VAL A 114 3.70 -2.08 0.33
C VAL A 114 2.28 -1.72 -0.12
N GLU A 115 1.99 -0.44 -0.28
CA GLU A 115 0.68 0.02 -0.73
C GLU A 115 0.35 -0.47 -2.16
N ALA A 116 1.33 -0.45 -3.05
CA ALA A 116 1.15 -0.99 -4.40
C ALA A 116 0.81 -2.48 -4.38
N PHE A 117 1.48 -3.28 -3.53
CA PHE A 117 1.17 -4.71 -3.35
C PHE A 117 -0.22 -4.98 -2.79
N ILE A 118 -0.87 -4.01 -2.17
CA ILE A 118 -2.25 -4.10 -1.69
C ILE A 118 -3.22 -3.63 -2.78
N ILE A 119 -3.00 -2.46 -3.34
CA ILE A 119 -3.94 -1.79 -4.25
C ILE A 119 -4.06 -2.52 -5.60
N PHE A 120 -2.94 -2.91 -6.22
CA PHE A 120 -2.98 -3.52 -7.56
C PHE A 120 -3.69 -4.88 -7.57
N PRO A 121 -3.40 -5.83 -6.66
CA PRO A 121 -4.14 -7.10 -6.62
C PRO A 121 -5.62 -6.90 -6.26
N THR A 122 -5.93 -5.96 -5.37
CA THR A 122 -7.32 -5.64 -5.01
C THR A 122 -8.09 -5.11 -6.21
N TYR A 123 -7.50 -4.20 -6.98
CA TYR A 123 -8.11 -3.74 -8.23
C TYR A 123 -8.30 -4.90 -9.22
N GLY A 124 -7.29 -5.76 -9.39
CA GLY A 124 -7.40 -6.96 -10.24
C GLY A 124 -8.53 -7.90 -9.79
N ALA A 125 -8.73 -8.07 -8.49
CA ALA A 125 -9.86 -8.84 -7.96
C ALA A 125 -11.20 -8.17 -8.27
N ILE A 126 -11.32 -6.85 -8.09
CA ILE A 126 -12.51 -6.08 -8.45
C ILE A 126 -12.80 -6.19 -9.95
N GLU A 127 -11.78 -6.08 -10.80
CA GLU A 127 -11.92 -6.18 -12.25
C GLU A 127 -12.44 -7.54 -12.68
N ASN A 128 -11.99 -8.62 -12.04
CA ASN A 128 -12.41 -9.98 -12.35
C ASN A 128 -13.79 -10.33 -11.77
N CYS A 129 -14.17 -9.78 -10.63
CA CYS A 129 -15.44 -10.07 -9.96
C CYS A 129 -16.60 -9.18 -10.46
N SER A 130 -16.30 -7.99 -10.96
CA SER A 130 -17.32 -7.04 -11.40
C SER A 130 -17.68 -7.30 -12.86
N HIS A 131 -18.79 -8.00 -13.09
CA HIS A 131 -19.36 -8.19 -14.44
C HIS A 131 -20.00 -6.93 -15.01
N ASP A 132 -20.28 -5.94 -14.19
CA ASP A 132 -20.94 -4.68 -14.56
C ASP A 132 -20.06 -3.44 -14.30
N LYS A 133 -20.48 -2.31 -14.93
CA LYS A 133 -19.83 -0.99 -14.93
C LYS A 133 -19.79 -0.29 -13.56
N ASN A 134 -19.47 -1.00 -12.48
CA ASN A 134 -19.42 -0.45 -11.11
C ASN A 134 -18.03 -0.60 -10.45
N LYS A 135 -16.98 -0.79 -11.24
CA LYS A 135 -15.61 -0.95 -10.72
C LYS A 135 -15.15 0.29 -9.94
N ALA A 136 -15.44 1.48 -10.47
CA ALA A 136 -15.11 2.74 -9.83
C ALA A 136 -15.75 2.86 -8.45
N PHE A 137 -17.01 2.48 -8.29
CA PHE A 137 -17.69 2.49 -7.00
C PHE A 137 -17.08 1.48 -6.01
N SER A 138 -16.75 0.29 -6.47
CA SER A 138 -16.09 -0.73 -5.64
C SER A 138 -14.71 -0.27 -5.17
N VAL A 139 -13.93 0.36 -6.04
CA VAL A 139 -12.63 0.96 -5.70
C VAL A 139 -12.79 2.10 -4.69
N PHE A 140 -13.80 2.96 -4.88
CA PHE A 140 -14.08 4.03 -3.93
C PHE A 140 -14.40 3.51 -2.54
N ILE A 141 -15.28 2.51 -2.44
CA ILE A 141 -15.61 1.86 -1.16
C ILE A 141 -14.33 1.29 -0.52
N TYR A 142 -13.54 0.52 -1.29
CA TYR A 142 -12.31 -0.08 -0.77
C TYR A 142 -11.34 0.98 -0.21
N LEU A 143 -11.05 2.02 -0.98
CA LEU A 143 -10.15 3.08 -0.56
C LEU A 143 -10.68 3.84 0.66
N HIS A 144 -12.01 4.05 0.73
CA HIS A 144 -12.63 4.73 1.87
C HIS A 144 -12.51 3.92 3.16
N PHE A 145 -12.79 2.61 3.11
CA PHE A 145 -12.67 1.74 4.28
C PHE A 145 -11.22 1.51 4.71
N SER A 146 -10.26 1.51 3.79
CA SER A 146 -8.82 1.35 4.08
C SER A 146 -8.23 2.50 4.91
N ILE A 147 -8.90 3.66 5.02
CA ILE A 147 -8.42 4.78 5.86
C ILE A 147 -8.87 4.63 7.32
N TYR A 148 -10.01 3.99 7.56
CA TYR A 148 -10.65 3.99 8.88
C TYR A 148 -10.29 2.76 9.72
N HIS A 149 -9.46 1.87 9.20
CA HIS A 149 -8.88 0.73 9.90
C HIS A 149 -7.36 0.84 9.98
#